data_a252acdd74d32c688d529f2f5589e70b
#
_entry.id   a252acdd74d32c688d529f2f5589e70b
#
_cell.length_a   1.000
_cell.length_b   1.000
_cell.length_c   1.000
_cell.angle_alpha   90.00
_cell.angle_beta   90.00
_cell.angle_gamma   90.00
#
_symmetry.space_group_name_H-M   'P 1'
#
loop_
_entity.id
_entity.type
_entity.pdbx_description
1 polymer ?
#
loop_
_entity_poly.entity_id
_entity_poly.type
_entity_poly.pdbx_seq_one_letter_code
_entity_poly.pdbx_strand_id
1 'polypeptide(L)'
;MKHFFPFLISALLLAGTLQAAQVDTIEIYSNSMHKAIKTVVIKPSVKKSTRFPVVYLLHGAGGSYANWIQKVPHIQQLADQYQLMIVCPDGASTSWYFDSPIDSTFKYETFVSMEVPDYIDSHYNTIPAREARAITGLSMGGHGSLFLAFRHADRFSISGSMSGALHITVIRKGYNVEKRLGDTLANASYWKDWSVLNVIEQYPKDSLHILIDCGTEDRVLPMNRAVHEKMLRLKIPHEYLERPGEHNWPYWDNAIDYQLFYINNLFRSQRKVQ
;
A
#
# COMPACT_ATOMS: atom_id res chain seq x y z
N MET A 1 -24.70 -66.97 26.66
CA MET A 1 -25.07 -65.68 26.13
C MET A 1 -23.99 -64.68 26.52
N LYS A 2 -23.18 -64.21 25.54
CA LYS A 2 -22.13 -63.20 25.78
C LYS A 2 -22.68 -61.83 25.42
N HIS A 3 -22.81 -60.92 26.37
CA HIS A 3 -23.22 -59.57 26.13
C HIS A 3 -22.07 -58.71 25.66
N PHE A 4 -22.15 -58.24 24.40
CA PHE A 4 -21.26 -57.23 23.81
C PHE A 4 -21.80 -55.86 24.20
N PHE A 5 -21.03 -55.07 24.97
CA PHE A 5 -21.25 -53.65 25.22
C PHE A 5 -20.54 -52.83 24.17
N PRO A 6 -21.21 -51.98 23.37
CA PRO A 6 -20.51 -51.10 22.46
C PRO A 6 -19.99 -49.87 23.25
N PHE A 7 -18.68 -49.68 23.20
CA PHE A 7 -18.02 -48.48 23.69
C PHE A 7 -18.27 -47.35 22.70
N LEU A 8 -19.08 -46.38 23.06
CA LEU A 8 -19.30 -45.15 22.28
C LEU A 8 -18.17 -44.18 22.58
N ILE A 9 -17.17 -44.05 21.67
CA ILE A 9 -16.12 -43.04 21.77
C ILE A 9 -16.70 -41.72 21.28
N SER A 10 -17.08 -40.83 22.22
CA SER A 10 -17.51 -39.46 21.92
C SER A 10 -16.24 -38.64 21.57
N ALA A 11 -15.99 -38.39 20.29
CA ALA A 11 -14.95 -37.47 19.83
C ALA A 11 -15.42 -36.03 20.13
N LEU A 12 -14.86 -35.42 21.16
CA LEU A 12 -15.02 -33.99 21.45
C LEU A 12 -14.24 -33.22 20.37
N LEU A 13 -14.94 -32.72 19.36
CA LEU A 13 -14.39 -31.71 18.44
C LEU A 13 -14.20 -30.41 19.23
N LEU A 14 -13.00 -30.15 19.66
CA LEU A 14 -12.58 -28.82 20.13
C LEU A 14 -12.61 -27.88 18.90
N ALA A 15 -13.75 -27.24 18.67
CA ALA A 15 -13.86 -26.10 17.79
C ALA A 15 -13.06 -24.95 18.41
N GLY A 16 -11.77 -24.87 18.10
CA GLY A 16 -10.99 -23.67 18.39
C GLY A 16 -11.66 -22.48 17.68
N THR A 17 -12.06 -21.47 18.41
CA THR A 17 -12.54 -20.22 17.83
C THR A 17 -11.40 -19.65 17.00
N LEU A 18 -11.50 -19.70 15.67
CA LEU A 18 -10.64 -18.95 14.77
C LEU A 18 -10.93 -17.47 15.05
N GLN A 19 -10.00 -16.84 15.77
CA GLN A 19 -10.07 -15.40 16.00
C GLN A 19 -9.72 -14.73 14.67
N ALA A 20 -10.66 -13.95 14.11
CA ALA A 20 -10.41 -13.19 12.87
C ALA A 20 -9.52 -11.99 13.14
N ALA A 21 -8.86 -11.49 12.09
CA ALA A 21 -8.08 -10.26 12.14
C ALA A 21 -8.90 -9.12 12.75
N GLN A 22 -8.27 -8.33 13.62
CA GLN A 22 -8.90 -7.19 14.27
C GLN A 22 -8.70 -5.93 13.44
N VAL A 23 -9.73 -5.09 13.40
CA VAL A 23 -9.69 -3.80 12.70
C VAL A 23 -9.82 -2.68 13.73
N ASP A 24 -8.77 -1.88 13.85
CA ASP A 24 -8.78 -0.65 14.64
C ASP A 24 -8.94 0.55 13.70
N THR A 25 -9.74 1.53 14.09
CA THR A 25 -9.73 2.87 13.49
C THR A 25 -9.14 3.82 14.53
N ILE A 26 -8.00 4.38 14.21
CA ILE A 26 -7.23 5.26 15.10
C ILE A 26 -7.06 6.64 14.49
N GLU A 27 -6.67 7.59 15.31
CA GLU A 27 -6.24 8.92 14.88
C GLU A 27 -4.74 9.07 15.18
N ILE A 28 -3.97 9.37 14.14
CA ILE A 28 -2.54 9.69 14.26
C ILE A 28 -2.40 11.20 14.13
N TYR A 29 -1.82 11.83 15.15
CA TYR A 29 -1.55 13.26 15.09
C TYR A 29 -0.33 13.53 14.20
N SER A 30 -0.54 14.27 13.13
CA SER A 30 0.54 14.73 12.27
C SER A 30 1.15 16.01 12.84
N ASN A 31 2.40 15.94 13.24
CA ASN A 31 3.16 17.09 13.70
C ASN A 31 3.45 18.08 12.56
N SER A 32 3.68 17.55 11.36
CA SER A 32 3.97 18.37 10.17
C SER A 32 2.76 19.15 9.66
N MET A 33 1.52 18.68 9.94
CA MET A 33 0.27 19.31 9.51
C MET A 33 -0.58 19.86 10.67
N HIS A 34 -0.17 19.63 11.93
CA HIS A 34 -0.89 20.05 13.15
C HIS A 34 -2.36 19.60 13.20
N LYS A 35 -2.63 18.36 12.79
CA LYS A 35 -3.99 17.77 12.79
C LYS A 35 -3.98 16.28 13.04
N ALA A 36 -5.06 15.75 13.61
CA ALA A 36 -5.30 14.33 13.72
C ALA A 36 -5.82 13.76 12.38
N ILE A 37 -5.29 12.62 11.96
CA ILE A 37 -5.62 11.97 10.69
C ILE A 37 -6.03 10.53 10.96
N LYS A 38 -7.21 10.14 10.47
CA LYS A 38 -7.74 8.80 10.65
C LYS A 38 -6.92 7.77 9.85
N THR A 39 -6.73 6.62 10.48
CA THR A 39 -6.00 5.50 9.91
C THR A 39 -6.67 4.21 10.33
N VAL A 40 -6.89 3.29 9.40
CA VAL A 40 -7.32 1.92 9.72
C VAL A 40 -6.08 1.05 9.86
N VAL A 41 -6.08 0.21 10.91
CA VAL A 41 -5.06 -0.81 11.15
C VAL A 41 -5.74 -2.17 11.23
N ILE A 42 -5.37 -3.07 10.32
CA ILE A 42 -5.84 -4.46 10.30
C ILE A 42 -4.72 -5.31 10.89
N LYS A 43 -4.99 -5.87 12.08
CA LYS A 43 -4.05 -6.71 12.81
C LYS A 43 -4.40 -8.17 12.60
N PRO A 44 -3.48 -9.01 12.14
CA PRO A 44 -3.74 -10.44 12.04
C PRO A 44 -3.99 -11.04 13.42
N SER A 45 -4.82 -12.07 13.45
CA SER A 45 -5.05 -12.88 14.65
C SER A 45 -3.82 -13.72 14.96
N VAL A 46 -3.34 -13.67 16.20
CA VAL A 46 -2.14 -14.42 16.60
C VAL A 46 -2.29 -15.24 17.85
N LYS A 47 -1.52 -16.32 17.87
CA LYS A 47 -1.11 -17.00 19.11
C LYS A 47 0.19 -16.38 19.62
N LYS A 48 0.10 -15.40 20.57
CA LYS A 48 1.20 -14.77 21.38
C LYS A 48 2.41 -14.13 20.64
N SER A 49 2.73 -12.91 21.06
CA SER A 49 4.00 -12.13 20.91
C SER A 49 4.73 -12.13 19.54
N THR A 50 4.05 -12.36 18.43
CA THR A 50 4.65 -12.29 17.10
C THR A 50 4.75 -10.84 16.63
N ARG A 51 5.93 -10.41 16.14
CA ARG A 51 6.07 -9.14 15.43
C ARG A 51 5.73 -9.32 13.95
N PHE A 52 4.99 -8.37 13.38
CA PHE A 52 4.49 -8.43 12.02
C PHE A 52 5.25 -7.50 11.07
N PRO A 53 5.47 -7.91 9.82
CA PRO A 53 5.77 -6.96 8.77
C PRO A 53 4.52 -6.12 8.46
N VAL A 54 4.72 -4.95 7.89
CA VAL A 54 3.64 -3.97 7.67
C VAL A 54 3.52 -3.63 6.18
N VAL A 55 2.28 -3.61 5.69
CA VAL A 55 1.91 -3.09 4.38
C VAL A 55 1.11 -1.80 4.57
N TYR A 56 1.65 -0.69 4.09
CA TYR A 56 0.95 0.60 4.03
C TYR A 56 0.15 0.63 2.72
N LEU A 57 -1.20 0.71 2.83
CA LEU A 57 -2.12 0.52 1.72
C LEU A 57 -2.90 1.80 1.43
N LEU A 58 -2.54 2.47 0.33
CA LEU A 58 -2.98 3.80 -0.01
C LEU A 58 -4.26 3.80 -0.87
N HIS A 59 -5.20 4.69 -0.56
CA HIS A 59 -6.43 4.87 -1.33
C HIS A 59 -6.23 5.79 -2.56
N GLY A 60 -7.18 5.76 -3.49
CA GLY A 60 -7.20 6.64 -4.67
C GLY A 60 -7.83 8.00 -4.42
N ALA A 61 -7.83 8.86 -5.45
CA ALA A 61 -8.48 10.17 -5.39
C ALA A 61 -9.98 10.05 -5.07
N GLY A 62 -10.48 10.93 -4.20
CA GLY A 62 -11.86 10.87 -3.70
C GLY A 62 -12.10 9.82 -2.63
N GLY A 63 -11.08 9.05 -2.26
CA GLY A 63 -11.15 8.01 -1.24
C GLY A 63 -10.84 8.47 0.16
N SER A 64 -10.73 7.49 1.08
CA SER A 64 -10.41 7.68 2.49
C SER A 64 -9.75 6.44 3.09
N TYR A 65 -9.28 6.55 4.34
CA TYR A 65 -8.75 5.47 5.16
C TYR A 65 -9.64 4.21 5.22
N ALA A 66 -10.96 4.36 5.05
CA ALA A 66 -11.92 3.26 5.20
C ALA A 66 -12.18 2.48 3.90
N ASN A 67 -11.71 2.95 2.75
CA ASN A 67 -12.10 2.36 1.47
C ASN A 67 -11.73 0.88 1.36
N TRP A 68 -10.54 0.51 1.78
CA TRP A 68 -10.09 -0.87 1.65
C TRP A 68 -10.92 -1.86 2.46
N ILE A 69 -11.26 -1.53 3.71
CA ILE A 69 -12.12 -2.39 4.54
C ILE A 69 -13.58 -2.43 4.07
N GLN A 70 -14.04 -1.38 3.37
CA GLN A 70 -15.42 -1.30 2.86
C GLN A 70 -15.60 -1.97 1.50
N LYS A 71 -14.55 -1.98 0.66
CA LYS A 71 -14.62 -2.39 -0.74
C LYS A 71 -13.96 -3.73 -1.03
N VAL A 72 -13.13 -4.23 -0.12
CA VAL A 72 -12.43 -5.51 -0.20
C VAL A 72 -12.84 -6.39 0.98
N PRO A 73 -13.94 -7.16 0.86
CA PRO A 73 -14.52 -7.91 1.99
C PRO A 73 -13.56 -8.91 2.64
N HIS A 74 -12.59 -9.42 1.87
CA HIS A 74 -11.64 -10.45 2.32
C HIS A 74 -10.29 -9.88 2.79
N ILE A 75 -10.13 -8.56 2.89
CA ILE A 75 -8.84 -7.94 3.25
C ILE A 75 -8.33 -8.40 4.63
N GLN A 76 -9.24 -8.65 5.59
CA GLN A 76 -8.90 -9.18 6.91
C GLN A 76 -8.39 -10.63 6.82
N GLN A 77 -8.99 -11.44 5.95
CA GLN A 77 -8.55 -12.80 5.70
C GLN A 77 -7.15 -12.84 5.10
N LEU A 78 -6.82 -11.89 4.19
CA LEU A 78 -5.48 -11.76 3.62
C LEU A 78 -4.45 -11.38 4.69
N ALA A 79 -4.78 -10.48 5.62
CA ALA A 79 -3.92 -10.13 6.74
C ALA A 79 -3.62 -11.37 7.61
N ASP A 80 -4.64 -12.19 7.92
CA ASP A 80 -4.50 -13.44 8.66
C ASP A 80 -3.70 -14.49 7.87
N GLN A 81 -4.03 -14.69 6.60
CA GLN A 81 -3.38 -15.68 5.74
C GLN A 81 -1.88 -15.44 5.61
N TYR A 82 -1.49 -14.19 5.43
CA TYR A 82 -0.09 -13.80 5.22
C TYR A 82 0.63 -13.40 6.50
N GLN A 83 -0.08 -13.32 7.63
CA GLN A 83 0.47 -12.89 8.92
C GLN A 83 1.24 -11.58 8.79
N LEU A 84 0.58 -10.57 8.21
CA LEU A 84 1.09 -9.22 8.04
C LEU A 84 0.05 -8.20 8.51
N MET A 85 0.52 -7.06 8.99
CA MET A 85 -0.34 -5.94 9.37
C MET A 85 -0.59 -5.07 8.15
N ILE A 86 -1.86 -4.64 7.94
CA ILE A 86 -2.23 -3.69 6.88
C ILE A 86 -2.61 -2.37 7.53
N VAL A 87 -1.99 -1.28 7.08
CA VAL A 87 -2.22 0.08 7.58
C VAL A 87 -2.74 0.94 6.43
N CYS A 88 -3.96 1.48 6.58
CA CYS A 88 -4.61 2.31 5.58
C CYS A 88 -4.73 3.75 6.11
N PRO A 89 -3.73 4.62 5.92
CA PRO A 89 -3.81 6.00 6.33
C PRO A 89 -4.75 6.80 5.42
N ASP A 90 -5.43 7.80 5.98
CA ASP A 90 -6.11 8.79 5.16
C ASP A 90 -5.08 9.67 4.46
N GLY A 91 -5.16 9.73 3.15
CA GLY A 91 -4.31 10.56 2.29
C GLY A 91 -5.02 11.82 1.80
N ALA A 92 -6.11 12.23 2.45
CA ALA A 92 -7.08 13.21 1.95
C ALA A 92 -7.59 12.89 0.53
N SER A 93 -8.64 13.55 0.11
CA SER A 93 -9.30 13.27 -1.18
C SER A 93 -8.36 13.43 -2.38
N THR A 94 -7.42 14.38 -2.33
CA THR A 94 -6.56 14.73 -3.47
C THR A 94 -5.19 15.27 -3.02
N SER A 95 -4.55 14.69 -2.00
CA SER A 95 -3.21 15.09 -1.57
C SER A 95 -2.12 14.68 -2.55
N TRP A 96 -2.35 13.64 -3.34
CA TRP A 96 -1.36 12.95 -4.17
C TRP A 96 -0.19 12.41 -3.36
N TYR A 97 -0.34 12.38 -2.03
CA TYR A 97 0.71 11.99 -1.09
C TYR A 97 1.96 12.89 -1.20
N PHE A 98 1.75 14.17 -1.54
CA PHE A 98 2.82 15.17 -1.63
C PHE A 98 2.95 15.99 -0.34
N ASP A 99 4.15 16.48 -0.11
CA ASP A 99 4.38 17.65 0.73
C ASP A 99 4.24 18.88 -0.14
N SER A 100 3.02 19.40 -0.26
CA SER A 100 2.73 20.50 -1.17
C SER A 100 3.70 21.67 -0.99
N PRO A 101 4.34 22.16 -2.08
CA PRO A 101 5.23 23.31 -2.01
C PRO A 101 4.48 24.65 -1.86
N ILE A 102 3.17 24.64 -2.09
CA ILE A 102 2.33 25.86 -2.07
C ILE A 102 1.27 25.85 -0.98
N ASP A 103 1.08 24.73 -0.26
CA ASP A 103 0.08 24.58 0.81
C ASP A 103 0.70 23.80 1.98
N SER A 104 1.15 24.53 3.00
CA SER A 104 1.81 23.95 4.17
C SER A 104 0.91 23.03 5.00
N THR A 105 -0.42 23.06 4.80
CA THR A 105 -1.39 22.16 5.47
C THR A 105 -1.46 20.78 4.83
N PHE A 106 -0.75 20.56 3.73
CA PHE A 106 -0.64 19.29 3.00
C PHE A 106 0.79 18.78 3.01
N LYS A 107 1.15 18.01 4.04
CA LYS A 107 2.46 17.34 4.23
C LYS A 107 2.28 15.83 4.27
N TYR A 108 1.63 15.27 3.24
CA TYR A 108 1.27 13.86 3.21
C TYR A 108 2.43 12.93 2.82
N GLU A 109 3.48 13.43 2.17
CA GLU A 109 4.74 12.71 2.01
C GLU A 109 5.37 12.44 3.37
N THR A 110 5.59 13.48 4.18
CA THR A 110 6.12 13.35 5.55
C THR A 110 5.20 12.49 6.41
N PHE A 111 3.89 12.71 6.36
CA PHE A 111 2.94 11.96 7.17
C PHE A 111 3.01 10.45 6.89
N VAL A 112 2.90 10.04 5.63
CA VAL A 112 2.79 8.63 5.24
C VAL A 112 4.12 7.91 5.27
N SER A 113 5.24 8.58 4.95
CA SER A 113 6.55 7.93 4.92
C SER A 113 7.28 7.94 6.27
N MET A 114 6.96 8.88 7.16
CA MET A 114 7.67 9.06 8.43
C MET A 114 6.74 8.91 9.63
N GLU A 115 5.73 9.80 9.78
CA GLU A 115 4.93 9.89 11.00
C GLU A 115 4.06 8.64 11.23
N VAL A 116 3.44 8.09 10.16
CA VAL A 116 2.63 6.86 10.28
C VAL A 116 3.50 5.64 10.63
N PRO A 117 4.61 5.34 9.95
CA PRO A 117 5.47 4.21 10.32
C PRO A 117 6.01 4.31 11.75
N ASP A 118 6.46 5.49 12.18
CA ASP A 118 6.99 5.69 13.53
C ASP A 118 5.90 5.51 14.60
N TYR A 119 4.67 5.98 14.34
CA TYR A 119 3.53 5.74 15.22
C TYR A 119 3.19 4.24 15.30
N ILE A 120 3.09 3.57 14.15
CA ILE A 120 2.73 2.15 14.08
C ILE A 120 3.78 1.29 14.80
N ASP A 121 5.05 1.55 14.60
CA ASP A 121 6.12 0.77 15.27
C ASP A 121 6.16 0.99 16.78
N SER A 122 5.74 2.16 17.27
CA SER A 122 5.70 2.45 18.71
C SER A 122 4.44 1.94 19.42
N HIS A 123 3.33 1.72 18.70
CA HIS A 123 2.04 1.35 19.31
C HIS A 123 1.58 -0.07 18.97
N TYR A 124 2.19 -0.72 17.97
CA TYR A 124 1.81 -2.05 17.52
C TYR A 124 3.02 -2.98 17.49
N ASN A 125 2.77 -4.27 17.56
CA ASN A 125 3.83 -5.28 17.58
C ASN A 125 4.36 -5.55 16.16
N THR A 126 5.12 -4.61 15.63
CA THR A 126 5.69 -4.66 14.27
C THR A 126 7.19 -4.95 14.29
N ILE A 127 7.74 -5.30 13.13
CA ILE A 127 9.18 -5.39 12.89
C ILE A 127 9.63 -4.01 12.40
N PRO A 128 10.35 -3.19 13.22
CA PRO A 128 10.70 -1.81 12.89
C PRO A 128 11.91 -1.73 11.95
N ALA A 129 11.87 -2.44 10.83
CA ALA A 129 12.93 -2.50 9.84
C ALA A 129 12.37 -2.25 8.43
N ARG A 130 13.15 -1.59 7.54
CA ARG A 130 12.71 -1.31 6.18
C ARG A 130 12.37 -2.60 5.40
N GLU A 131 13.11 -3.67 5.66
CA GLU A 131 12.93 -4.98 5.03
C GLU A 131 11.59 -5.62 5.38
N ALA A 132 10.93 -5.15 6.43
CA ALA A 132 9.61 -5.57 6.87
C ALA A 132 8.52 -4.53 6.56
N ARG A 133 8.81 -3.52 5.74
CA ARG A 133 7.84 -2.49 5.32
C ARG A 133 7.65 -2.49 3.82
N ALA A 134 6.39 -2.60 3.41
CA ALA A 134 5.95 -2.43 2.04
C ALA A 134 4.93 -1.30 1.94
N ILE A 135 4.86 -0.65 0.79
CA ILE A 135 3.84 0.36 0.48
C ILE A 135 3.21 0.04 -0.87
N THR A 136 1.89 0.04 -0.97
CA THR A 136 1.16 -0.15 -2.22
C THR A 136 -0.14 0.65 -2.21
N GLY A 137 -0.80 0.78 -3.34
CA GLY A 137 -2.05 1.52 -3.42
C GLY A 137 -2.66 1.52 -4.81
N LEU A 138 -3.84 2.11 -4.94
CA LEU A 138 -4.57 2.22 -6.20
C LEU A 138 -4.62 3.65 -6.73
N SER A 139 -4.56 3.83 -8.05
CA SER A 139 -4.77 5.12 -8.72
C SER A 139 -3.83 6.23 -8.19
N MET A 140 -4.36 7.29 -7.54
CA MET A 140 -3.57 8.28 -6.79
C MET A 140 -2.65 7.61 -5.76
N GLY A 141 -3.14 6.59 -5.05
CA GLY A 141 -2.34 5.80 -4.10
C GLY A 141 -1.29 4.93 -4.78
N GLY A 142 -1.54 4.44 -5.99
CA GLY A 142 -0.55 3.74 -6.81
C GLY A 142 0.60 4.66 -7.27
N HIS A 143 0.29 5.92 -7.60
CA HIS A 143 1.29 6.96 -7.78
C HIS A 143 2.04 7.22 -6.47
N GLY A 144 1.30 7.49 -5.39
CA GLY A 144 1.85 7.82 -4.08
C GLY A 144 2.79 6.75 -3.54
N SER A 145 2.44 5.47 -3.68
CA SER A 145 3.28 4.37 -3.19
C SER A 145 4.64 4.30 -3.88
N LEU A 146 4.68 4.41 -5.21
CA LEU A 146 5.94 4.46 -5.95
C LEU A 146 6.71 5.76 -5.67
N PHE A 147 6.03 6.91 -5.71
CA PHE A 147 6.63 8.21 -5.42
C PHE A 147 7.32 8.22 -4.05
N LEU A 148 6.62 7.77 -3.01
CA LEU A 148 7.14 7.71 -1.65
C LEU A 148 8.29 6.70 -1.52
N ALA A 149 8.16 5.50 -2.08
CA ALA A 149 9.19 4.48 -1.97
C ALA A 149 10.49 4.87 -2.68
N PHE A 150 10.42 5.53 -3.84
CA PHE A 150 11.64 6.02 -4.51
C PHE A 150 12.35 7.12 -3.73
N ARG A 151 11.60 7.99 -3.06
CA ARG A 151 12.15 9.11 -2.28
C ARG A 151 12.58 8.72 -0.87
N HIS A 152 11.99 7.64 -0.33
CA HIS A 152 12.21 7.12 1.02
C HIS A 152 12.57 5.63 0.99
N ALA A 153 13.55 5.27 0.15
CA ALA A 153 14.03 3.89 0.04
C ALA A 153 14.73 3.38 1.31
N ASP A 154 15.07 4.27 2.23
CA ASP A 154 15.51 3.96 3.59
C ASP A 154 14.36 3.50 4.50
N ARG A 155 13.10 3.77 4.15
CA ARG A 155 11.91 3.43 4.93
C ARG A 155 11.17 2.21 4.41
N PHE A 156 11.18 1.99 3.10
CA PHE A 156 10.46 0.90 2.43
C PHE A 156 11.40 0.05 1.59
N SER A 157 11.21 -1.28 1.60
CA SER A 157 11.96 -2.22 0.74
C SER A 157 11.13 -2.72 -0.44
N ILE A 158 9.80 -2.61 -0.36
CA ILE A 158 8.87 -3.12 -1.36
C ILE A 158 7.85 -2.04 -1.69
N SER A 159 7.61 -1.83 -2.98
CA SER A 159 6.56 -0.92 -3.46
C SER A 159 5.70 -1.57 -4.52
N GLY A 160 4.40 -1.30 -4.46
CA GLY A 160 3.44 -1.76 -5.44
C GLY A 160 2.55 -0.63 -5.97
N SER A 161 1.96 -0.85 -7.15
CA SER A 161 1.01 0.08 -7.76
C SER A 161 -0.08 -0.68 -8.51
N MET A 162 -1.34 -0.39 -8.20
CA MET A 162 -2.52 -0.90 -8.90
C MET A 162 -3.16 0.24 -9.69
N SER A 163 -3.22 0.15 -11.02
CA SER A 163 -3.77 1.21 -11.87
C SER A 163 -3.24 2.60 -11.53
N GLY A 164 -1.94 2.72 -11.29
CA GLY A 164 -1.31 3.96 -10.81
C GLY A 164 -1.41 5.10 -11.84
N ALA A 165 -1.75 6.31 -11.36
CA ALA A 165 -1.73 7.53 -12.16
C ALA A 165 -0.29 8.07 -12.28
N LEU A 166 0.60 7.29 -12.92
CA LEU A 166 2.05 7.40 -12.82
C LEU A 166 2.69 8.56 -13.61
N HIS A 167 1.90 9.27 -14.42
CA HIS A 167 2.35 10.40 -15.22
C HIS A 167 1.44 11.60 -14.99
N ILE A 168 1.68 12.34 -13.89
CA ILE A 168 0.76 13.41 -13.45
C ILE A 168 0.69 14.60 -14.41
N THR A 169 1.71 14.85 -15.25
CA THR A 169 1.71 15.98 -16.19
C THR A 169 0.63 15.84 -17.28
N VAL A 170 0.15 14.62 -17.56
CA VAL A 170 -0.92 14.37 -18.54
C VAL A 170 -2.30 14.19 -17.89
N ILE A 171 -2.40 14.31 -16.57
CA ILE A 171 -3.65 14.22 -15.84
C ILE A 171 -4.47 15.49 -16.09
N ARG A 172 -5.64 15.31 -16.68
CA ARG A 172 -6.56 16.40 -16.99
C ARG A 172 -7.19 16.98 -15.69
N LYS A 173 -7.76 18.18 -15.82
CA LYS A 173 -8.49 18.87 -14.75
C LYS A 173 -9.48 17.92 -14.02
N GLY A 174 -9.63 18.08 -12.72
CA GLY A 174 -10.59 17.31 -11.91
C GLY A 174 -9.98 16.52 -10.76
N TYR A 175 -8.66 16.31 -10.76
CA TYR A 175 -7.96 15.57 -9.69
C TYR A 175 -7.17 16.48 -8.75
N ASN A 176 -7.33 17.81 -8.87
CA ASN A 176 -6.74 18.82 -8.01
C ASN A 176 -5.20 18.73 -7.82
N VAL A 177 -4.47 18.20 -8.80
CA VAL A 177 -3.00 18.20 -8.77
C VAL A 177 -2.48 19.63 -8.71
N GLU A 178 -3.12 20.54 -9.46
CA GLU A 178 -2.81 21.97 -9.46
C GLU A 178 -2.98 22.65 -8.10
N LYS A 179 -3.90 22.16 -7.28
CA LYS A 179 -4.04 22.66 -5.89
C LYS A 179 -2.91 22.20 -4.98
N ARG A 180 -2.16 21.18 -5.39
CA ARG A 180 -1.02 20.66 -4.62
C ARG A 180 0.30 21.19 -5.14
N LEU A 181 0.46 21.31 -6.47
CA LEU A 181 1.71 21.69 -7.11
C LEU A 181 1.72 23.13 -7.66
N GLY A 182 0.56 23.80 -7.71
CA GLY A 182 0.41 25.12 -8.32
C GLY A 182 0.30 25.07 -9.84
N ASP A 183 0.43 26.24 -10.46
CA ASP A 183 0.35 26.41 -11.90
C ASP A 183 1.44 25.61 -12.64
N THR A 184 1.08 25.01 -13.77
CA THR A 184 1.97 24.11 -14.54
C THR A 184 3.16 24.80 -15.17
N LEU A 185 3.09 26.10 -15.44
CA LEU A 185 4.20 26.89 -16.01
C LEU A 185 5.09 27.44 -14.89
N ALA A 186 4.47 28.06 -13.87
CA ALA A 186 5.19 28.66 -12.75
C ALA A 186 5.91 27.59 -11.89
N ASN A 187 5.36 26.38 -11.83
CA ASN A 187 5.87 25.28 -11.01
C ASN A 187 6.22 24.04 -11.84
N ALA A 188 6.68 24.23 -13.08
CA ALA A 188 6.93 23.15 -14.04
C ALA A 188 7.88 22.05 -13.51
N SER A 189 8.85 22.42 -12.69
CA SER A 189 9.80 21.47 -12.06
C SER A 189 9.04 20.47 -11.16
N TYR A 190 8.14 20.92 -10.28
CA TYR A 190 7.37 20.02 -9.42
C TYR A 190 6.49 19.07 -10.23
N TRP A 191 5.82 19.56 -11.26
CA TRP A 191 5.00 18.72 -12.13
C TRP A 191 5.83 17.64 -12.84
N LYS A 192 7.03 18.00 -13.29
CA LYS A 192 7.94 17.07 -13.92
C LYS A 192 8.54 16.10 -12.90
N ASP A 193 9.20 16.65 -11.88
CA ASP A 193 10.07 15.88 -10.98
C ASP A 193 9.29 15.00 -9.99
N TRP A 194 8.01 15.31 -9.74
CA TRP A 194 7.15 14.53 -8.85
C TRP A 194 6.21 13.57 -9.58
N SER A 195 6.29 13.51 -10.89
CA SER A 195 5.70 12.40 -11.67
C SER A 195 6.55 11.14 -11.49
N VAL A 196 5.92 10.00 -11.19
CA VAL A 196 6.65 8.71 -11.08
C VAL A 196 7.47 8.44 -12.33
N LEU A 197 6.95 8.77 -13.52
CA LEU A 197 7.69 8.64 -14.79
C LEU A 197 9.08 9.29 -14.74
N ASN A 198 9.29 10.31 -13.90
CA ASN A 198 10.57 11.01 -13.79
C ASN A 198 11.30 10.71 -12.46
N VAL A 199 10.55 10.49 -11.37
CA VAL A 199 11.13 10.10 -10.07
C VAL A 199 11.97 8.83 -10.19
N ILE A 200 11.60 7.88 -11.06
CA ILE A 200 12.35 6.65 -11.28
C ILE A 200 13.80 6.87 -11.79
N GLU A 201 14.13 8.04 -12.33
CA GLU A 201 15.51 8.38 -12.69
C GLU A 201 16.43 8.53 -11.48
N GLN A 202 15.85 8.80 -10.31
CA GLN A 202 16.56 8.95 -9.04
C GLN A 202 16.62 7.62 -8.25
N TYR A 203 16.22 6.50 -8.89
CA TYR A 203 16.16 5.19 -8.26
C TYR A 203 17.53 4.79 -7.66
N PRO A 204 17.60 4.58 -6.34
CA PRO A 204 18.78 4.05 -5.72
C PRO A 204 18.92 2.57 -6.13
N LYS A 205 19.97 2.25 -6.89
CA LYS A 205 20.17 0.92 -7.50
C LYS A 205 19.99 -0.20 -6.47
N ASP A 206 19.22 -1.21 -6.87
CA ASP A 206 18.99 -2.47 -6.14
C ASP A 206 18.37 -2.31 -4.74
N SER A 207 17.67 -1.21 -4.48
CA SER A 207 17.14 -0.93 -3.14
C SER A 207 15.66 -1.29 -2.96
N LEU A 208 14.87 -1.40 -4.04
CA LEU A 208 13.42 -1.63 -3.99
C LEU A 208 13.01 -2.83 -4.83
N HIS A 209 12.08 -3.63 -4.29
CA HIS A 209 11.29 -4.58 -5.04
C HIS A 209 10.00 -3.92 -5.50
N ILE A 210 9.67 -4.00 -6.79
CA ILE A 210 8.60 -3.21 -7.39
C ILE A 210 7.64 -4.12 -8.15
N LEU A 211 6.33 -3.96 -7.91
CA LEU A 211 5.25 -4.57 -8.69
C LEU A 211 4.27 -3.53 -9.20
N ILE A 212 4.15 -3.41 -10.52
CA ILE A 212 3.15 -2.55 -11.18
C ILE A 212 2.08 -3.44 -11.83
N ASP A 213 0.82 -3.15 -11.57
CA ASP A 213 -0.33 -3.90 -12.05
C ASP A 213 -1.37 -2.93 -12.63
N CYS A 214 -1.89 -3.18 -13.85
CA CYS A 214 -2.88 -2.33 -14.49
C CYS A 214 -3.85 -3.12 -15.36
N GLY A 215 -5.12 -2.71 -15.36
CA GLY A 215 -6.14 -3.29 -16.23
C GLY A 215 -5.93 -2.95 -17.70
N THR A 216 -6.22 -3.89 -18.61
CA THR A 216 -6.06 -3.69 -20.07
C THR A 216 -7.07 -2.69 -20.64
N GLU A 217 -8.21 -2.49 -20.00
CA GLU A 217 -9.24 -1.51 -20.35
C GLU A 217 -9.16 -0.22 -19.49
N ASP A 218 -8.11 -0.12 -18.66
CA ASP A 218 -7.93 1.03 -17.76
C ASP A 218 -7.41 2.25 -18.51
N ARG A 219 -8.05 3.42 -18.29
CA ARG A 219 -7.65 4.70 -18.90
C ARG A 219 -6.24 5.16 -18.54
N VAL A 220 -5.66 4.66 -17.45
CA VAL A 220 -4.28 4.99 -17.03
C VAL A 220 -3.24 3.96 -17.52
N LEU A 221 -3.66 2.94 -18.26
CA LEU A 221 -2.74 1.94 -18.81
C LEU A 221 -1.58 2.56 -19.62
N PRO A 222 -1.80 3.58 -20.48
CA PRO A 222 -0.68 4.22 -21.20
C PRO A 222 0.39 4.82 -20.28
N MET A 223 0.00 5.33 -19.09
CA MET A 223 0.94 5.87 -18.11
C MET A 223 1.77 4.76 -17.45
N ASN A 224 1.13 3.62 -17.18
CA ASN A 224 1.80 2.45 -16.59
C ASN A 224 2.78 1.83 -17.58
N ARG A 225 2.41 1.68 -18.85
CA ARG A 225 3.30 1.22 -19.92
C ARG A 225 4.50 2.15 -20.10
N ALA A 226 4.29 3.47 -20.08
CA ALA A 226 5.37 4.43 -20.22
C ALA A 226 6.42 4.31 -19.08
N VAL A 227 5.97 4.07 -17.85
CA VAL A 227 6.85 3.83 -16.70
C VAL A 227 7.57 2.48 -16.84
N HIS A 228 6.86 1.41 -17.17
CA HIS A 228 7.42 0.08 -17.43
C HIS A 228 8.53 0.14 -18.49
N GLU A 229 8.25 0.71 -19.66
CA GLU A 229 9.24 0.86 -20.73
C GLU A 229 10.46 1.68 -20.30
N LYS A 230 10.23 2.75 -19.51
CA LYS A 230 11.33 3.56 -19.00
C LYS A 230 12.18 2.79 -17.98
N MET A 231 11.56 2.02 -17.08
CA MET A 231 12.27 1.15 -16.14
C MET A 231 13.11 0.10 -16.86
N LEU A 232 12.60 -0.51 -17.94
CA LEU A 232 13.38 -1.43 -18.79
C LEU A 232 14.61 -0.74 -19.40
N ARG A 233 14.46 0.48 -19.94
CA ARG A 233 15.60 1.25 -20.50
C ARG A 233 16.64 1.60 -19.44
N LEU A 234 16.20 1.92 -18.22
CA LEU A 234 17.06 2.24 -17.08
C LEU A 234 17.62 1.00 -16.37
N LYS A 235 17.21 -0.20 -16.78
CA LYS A 235 17.55 -1.50 -16.15
C LYS A 235 17.17 -1.55 -14.67
N ILE A 236 16.04 -0.96 -14.30
CA ILE A 236 15.46 -1.04 -12.97
C ILE A 236 14.68 -2.35 -12.86
N PRO A 237 15.06 -3.28 -11.95
CA PRO A 237 14.33 -4.53 -11.76
C PRO A 237 12.91 -4.26 -11.25
N HIS A 238 11.91 -4.83 -11.90
CA HIS A 238 10.51 -4.71 -11.49
C HIS A 238 9.67 -5.82 -12.12
N GLU A 239 8.54 -6.13 -11.49
CA GLU A 239 7.49 -6.95 -12.09
C GLU A 239 6.39 -6.04 -12.63
N TYR A 240 5.84 -6.43 -13.79
CA TYR A 240 4.80 -5.69 -14.48
C TYR A 240 3.71 -6.63 -14.96
N LEU A 241 2.46 -6.35 -14.58
CA LEU A 241 1.29 -7.15 -14.93
C LEU A 241 0.26 -6.29 -15.67
N GLU A 242 -0.22 -6.80 -16.81
CA GLU A 242 -1.44 -6.32 -17.45
C GLU A 242 -2.48 -7.44 -17.41
N ARG A 243 -3.67 -7.14 -16.93
CA ARG A 243 -4.75 -8.13 -16.78
C ARG A 243 -6.07 -7.52 -17.24
N PRO A 244 -7.05 -8.33 -17.72
CA PRO A 244 -8.37 -7.82 -18.06
C PRO A 244 -9.00 -7.02 -16.92
N GLY A 245 -9.54 -5.85 -17.21
CA GLY A 245 -10.24 -5.00 -16.25
C GLY A 245 -10.03 -3.50 -16.45
N GLU A 246 -10.83 -2.74 -15.72
CA GLU A 246 -10.98 -1.29 -15.84
C GLU A 246 -10.50 -0.57 -14.57
N HIS A 247 -10.57 0.79 -14.58
CA HIS A 247 -10.26 1.65 -13.43
C HIS A 247 -11.37 1.65 -12.39
N ASN A 248 -11.60 0.50 -11.72
CA ASN A 248 -12.72 0.32 -10.79
C ASN A 248 -12.40 -0.65 -9.64
N TRP A 249 -13.27 -0.65 -8.63
CA TRP A 249 -13.11 -1.49 -7.45
C TRP A 249 -13.10 -3.01 -7.73
N PRO A 250 -13.92 -3.57 -8.66
CA PRO A 250 -13.81 -4.99 -9.00
C PRO A 250 -12.40 -5.40 -9.46
N TYR A 251 -11.70 -4.53 -10.19
CA TYR A 251 -10.32 -4.77 -10.56
C TYR A 251 -9.38 -4.71 -9.35
N TRP A 252 -9.50 -3.68 -8.52
CA TRP A 252 -8.61 -3.48 -7.36
C TRP A 252 -8.84 -4.49 -6.24
N ASP A 253 -10.07 -4.97 -6.05
CA ASP A 253 -10.42 -6.07 -5.14
C ASP A 253 -9.68 -7.37 -5.52
N ASN A 254 -9.55 -7.65 -6.80
CA ASN A 254 -8.72 -8.77 -7.29
C ASN A 254 -7.22 -8.45 -7.31
N ALA A 255 -6.83 -7.24 -7.65
CA ALA A 255 -5.42 -6.85 -7.78
C ALA A 255 -4.68 -6.89 -6.42
N ILE A 256 -5.37 -6.61 -5.31
CA ILE A 256 -4.75 -6.64 -3.98
C ILE A 256 -4.25 -8.04 -3.60
N ASP A 257 -4.89 -9.11 -4.07
CA ASP A 257 -4.43 -10.48 -3.84
C ASP A 257 -3.04 -10.71 -4.44
N TYR A 258 -2.82 -10.24 -5.67
CA TYR A 258 -1.51 -10.34 -6.34
C TYR A 258 -0.45 -9.49 -5.64
N GLN A 259 -0.81 -8.28 -5.22
CA GLN A 259 0.08 -7.39 -4.49
C GLN A 259 0.51 -8.02 -3.16
N LEU A 260 -0.42 -8.49 -2.35
CA LEU A 260 -0.11 -9.08 -1.05
C LEU A 260 0.60 -10.42 -1.16
N PHE A 261 0.30 -11.24 -2.18
CA PHE A 261 1.06 -12.46 -2.47
C PHE A 261 2.52 -12.15 -2.79
N TYR A 262 2.78 -11.21 -3.69
CA TYR A 262 4.12 -10.76 -4.05
C TYR A 262 4.88 -10.23 -2.83
N ILE A 263 4.28 -9.31 -2.10
CA ILE A 263 4.86 -8.71 -0.90
C ILE A 263 5.19 -9.77 0.16
N ASN A 264 4.26 -10.69 0.43
CA ASN A 264 4.48 -11.75 1.40
C ASN A 264 5.65 -12.69 1.03
N ASN A 265 5.80 -13.04 -0.24
CA ASN A 265 6.91 -13.86 -0.70
C ASN A 265 8.25 -13.18 -0.45
N LEU A 266 8.34 -11.87 -0.69
CA LEU A 266 9.54 -11.09 -0.41
C LEU A 266 9.80 -10.98 1.10
N PHE A 267 8.81 -10.68 1.93
CA PHE A 267 8.97 -10.68 3.38
C PHE A 267 9.46 -12.04 3.92
N ARG A 268 8.98 -13.15 3.36
CA ARG A 268 9.43 -14.49 3.76
C ARG A 268 10.86 -14.78 3.31
N SER A 269 11.29 -14.33 2.15
CA SER A 269 12.65 -14.51 1.67
C SER A 269 13.65 -13.69 2.49
N GLN A 270 13.33 -12.44 2.79
CA GLN A 270 14.15 -11.53 3.59
C GLN A 270 14.34 -12.02 5.04
N ARG A 271 13.32 -12.67 5.64
CA ARG A 271 13.43 -13.28 6.98
C ARG A 271 14.31 -14.52 7.07
N LYS A 272 14.53 -15.23 5.95
CA LYS A 272 15.38 -16.43 5.92
C LYS A 272 16.87 -16.09 5.84
N VAL A 273 17.21 -14.86 5.54
CA VAL A 273 18.59 -14.39 5.35
C VAL A 273 19.13 -13.73 6.64
N GLN A 274 18.26 -13.46 7.62
CA GLN A 274 18.61 -12.99 8.97
C GLN A 274 18.68 -14.18 9.95
#